data_9ad7ea2288ce3bdfdb8e6ac826384731
#
_entry.id   9ad7ea2288ce3bdfdb8e6ac826384731
#
_cell.length_a   1.000
_cell.length_b   1.000
_cell.length_c   1.000
_cell.angle_alpha   90.00
_cell.angle_beta   90.00
_cell.angle_gamma   90.00
#
_symmetry.space_group_name_H-M   'P 1'
#
loop_
_entity.id
_entity.type
_entity.pdbx_description
1 polymer ?
#
loop_
_entity_poly.entity_id
_entity_poly.type
_entity_poly.pdbx_seq_one_letter_code
_entity_poly.pdbx_strand_id
1 'polypeptide(L)'
;HTCCSAYLSETAAKEKWAADFAPWNTRVVQAVADTDGLVALYDGEPILAVFHSSSAGRTAAAGDVWSGDLPYLASVASPESADTVPNYYSTVTFTAAEAKDRLLAAHPEIKLTGAPETWFGAVTENDSGRVETVSVGGTDIEGTEMRRIFSLRSACFTLTADAESVTFRVTGYGHGVGMSQYGAEQLAKAGKTWQEILAWYYTGVTIGPAG
;
A
#
# COMPACT_ATOMS: atom_id res chain seq x y z
N HIS A 1 -13.91 -5.04 4.06
CA HIS A 1 -13.85 -4.29 2.81
C HIS A 1 -13.47 -2.85 3.15
N THR A 2 -12.25 -2.47 2.88
CA THR A 2 -11.73 -1.13 3.14
C THR A 2 -11.43 -0.40 1.84
N CYS A 3 -12.38 -0.32 0.94
CA CYS A 3 -12.31 0.60 -0.21
C CYS A 3 -12.49 2.06 0.22
N CYS A 4 -12.99 2.30 1.43
CA CYS A 4 -13.14 3.61 2.06
C CYS A 4 -12.61 3.56 3.48
N SER A 5 -12.33 4.72 4.09
CA SER A 5 -11.99 4.80 5.50
C SER A 5 -13.10 4.17 6.35
N ALA A 6 -12.71 3.36 7.34
CA ALA A 6 -13.67 2.75 8.24
C ALA A 6 -14.42 3.84 9.03
N TYR A 7 -15.73 3.77 9.05
CA TYR A 7 -16.54 4.68 9.85
C TYR A 7 -16.23 4.50 11.35
N LEU A 8 -16.02 5.61 12.03
CA LEU A 8 -15.84 5.67 13.47
C LEU A 8 -16.88 6.62 14.05
N SER A 9 -17.81 6.09 14.87
CA SER A 9 -18.79 6.92 15.55
C SER A 9 -18.11 7.84 16.58
N GLU A 10 -18.75 8.94 16.93
CA GLU A 10 -18.22 9.87 17.96
C GLU A 10 -17.98 9.15 19.29
N THR A 11 -18.89 8.25 19.70
CA THR A 11 -18.74 7.44 20.91
C THR A 11 -17.48 6.57 20.84
N ALA A 12 -17.32 5.82 19.73
CA ALA A 12 -16.15 4.97 19.54
C ALA A 12 -14.84 5.79 19.40
N ALA A 13 -14.91 7.00 18.85
CA ALA A 13 -13.78 7.92 18.80
C ALA A 13 -13.39 8.43 20.21
N LYS A 14 -14.36 8.78 21.05
CA LYS A 14 -14.13 9.15 22.47
C LYS A 14 -13.45 8.03 23.24
N GLU A 15 -13.92 6.81 23.08
CA GLU A 15 -13.31 5.65 23.73
C GLU A 15 -11.90 5.38 23.21
N LYS A 16 -11.71 5.41 21.89
CA LYS A 16 -10.43 5.10 21.25
C LYS A 16 -9.35 6.15 21.49
N TRP A 17 -9.71 7.43 21.46
CA TRP A 17 -8.76 8.55 21.58
C TRP A 17 -8.66 9.09 23.00
N ALA A 18 -9.57 8.74 23.88
CA ALA A 18 -9.56 9.09 25.30
C ALA A 18 -9.22 10.59 25.53
N ALA A 19 -8.10 10.88 26.18
CA ALA A 19 -7.66 12.26 26.48
C ALA A 19 -7.36 13.08 25.20
N ASP A 20 -7.00 12.43 24.11
CA ASP A 20 -6.70 13.08 22.83
C ASP A 20 -7.94 13.36 21.98
N PHE A 21 -9.12 12.92 22.41
CA PHE A 21 -10.35 13.08 21.62
C PHE A 21 -10.63 14.54 21.24
N ALA A 22 -10.64 15.45 22.21
CA ALA A 22 -11.03 16.83 21.96
C ALA A 22 -10.09 17.53 20.95
N PRO A 23 -8.75 17.51 21.11
CA PRO A 23 -7.86 18.14 20.13
C PRO A 23 -7.91 17.46 18.75
N TRP A 24 -8.06 16.16 18.68
CA TRP A 24 -8.14 15.45 17.38
C TRP A 24 -9.47 15.69 16.68
N ASN A 25 -10.58 15.63 17.43
CA ASN A 25 -11.89 15.92 16.87
C ASN A 25 -11.98 17.36 16.32
N THR A 26 -11.43 18.35 17.02
CA THR A 26 -11.36 19.73 16.54
C THR A 26 -10.63 19.82 15.19
N ARG A 27 -9.50 19.11 15.03
CA ARG A 27 -8.75 19.07 13.77
C ARG A 27 -9.54 18.42 12.65
N VAL A 28 -10.24 17.33 12.94
CA VAL A 28 -11.08 16.63 11.94
C VAL A 28 -12.23 17.54 11.48
N VAL A 29 -12.95 18.17 12.42
CA VAL A 29 -14.04 19.10 12.11
C VAL A 29 -13.54 20.27 11.27
N GLN A 30 -12.38 20.85 11.62
CA GLN A 30 -11.78 21.94 10.86
C GLN A 30 -11.40 21.48 9.45
N ALA A 31 -10.75 20.31 9.30
CA ALA A 31 -10.38 19.77 8.00
C ALA A 31 -11.59 19.54 7.08
N VAL A 32 -12.71 19.06 7.65
CA VAL A 32 -13.97 18.90 6.90
C VAL A 32 -14.53 20.27 6.47
N ALA A 33 -14.51 21.25 7.38
CA ALA A 33 -14.99 22.60 7.05
C ALA A 33 -14.12 23.30 5.97
N ASP A 34 -12.80 23.12 6.04
CA ASP A 34 -11.85 23.72 5.09
C ASP A 34 -11.94 23.11 3.68
N THR A 35 -12.51 21.91 3.56
CA THR A 35 -12.64 21.16 2.31
C THR A 35 -14.09 20.98 1.86
N ASP A 36 -15.03 21.66 2.49
CA ASP A 36 -16.46 21.50 2.21
C ASP A 36 -16.78 21.83 0.75
N GLY A 37 -17.46 20.92 0.07
CA GLY A 37 -17.81 21.02 -1.34
C GLY A 37 -16.64 20.95 -2.33
N LEU A 38 -15.41 20.67 -1.87
CA LEU A 38 -14.23 20.56 -2.72
C LEU A 38 -13.90 19.10 -3.03
N VAL A 39 -13.53 18.85 -4.28
CA VAL A 39 -13.07 17.55 -4.77
C VAL A 39 -11.80 17.70 -5.61
N ALA A 40 -11.02 16.63 -5.71
CA ALA A 40 -9.91 16.54 -6.65
C ALA A 40 -10.44 16.11 -8.02
N LEU A 41 -10.11 16.89 -9.06
CA LEU A 41 -10.60 16.72 -10.42
C LEU A 41 -9.43 16.45 -11.38
N TYR A 42 -9.65 15.54 -12.32
CA TYR A 42 -8.79 15.32 -13.48
C TYR A 42 -9.64 15.43 -14.75
N ASP A 43 -9.25 16.28 -15.68
CA ASP A 43 -10.04 16.61 -16.89
C ASP A 43 -11.49 17.01 -16.59
N GLY A 44 -11.70 17.68 -15.45
CA GLY A 44 -13.01 18.18 -15.02
C GLY A 44 -13.88 17.16 -14.26
N GLU A 45 -13.46 15.89 -14.17
CA GLU A 45 -14.19 14.84 -13.49
C GLU A 45 -13.55 14.49 -12.14
N PRO A 46 -14.34 14.11 -11.11
CA PRO A 46 -13.81 13.65 -9.83
C PRO A 46 -12.92 12.41 -9.99
N ILE A 47 -11.74 12.43 -9.37
CA ILE A 47 -10.80 11.33 -9.43
C ILE A 47 -11.20 10.16 -8.52
N LEU A 48 -10.64 8.98 -8.79
CA LEU A 48 -10.58 7.88 -7.84
C LEU A 48 -9.45 8.16 -6.83
N ALA A 49 -9.76 8.85 -5.73
CA ALA A 49 -8.80 9.31 -4.73
C ALA A 49 -8.36 8.18 -3.78
N VAL A 50 -7.69 7.16 -4.33
CA VAL A 50 -7.20 6.01 -3.55
C VAL A 50 -5.98 6.39 -2.72
N PHE A 51 -5.86 5.77 -1.56
CA PHE A 51 -4.75 5.98 -0.63
C PHE A 51 -4.36 4.67 0.07
N HIS A 52 -3.18 4.66 0.65
CA HIS A 52 -2.66 3.52 1.40
C HIS A 52 -1.89 4.02 2.63
N SER A 53 -1.51 3.11 3.53
CA SER A 53 -0.85 3.47 4.78
C SER A 53 0.56 4.03 4.54
N SER A 54 1.46 3.22 3.98
CA SER A 54 2.84 3.64 3.70
C SER A 54 3.40 2.93 2.47
N SER A 55 4.18 3.67 1.67
CA SER A 55 4.92 3.14 0.52
C SER A 55 6.33 2.66 0.93
N ALA A 56 7.08 2.15 -0.02
CA ALA A 56 8.49 1.79 0.13
C ALA A 56 9.44 2.89 -0.40
N GLY A 57 9.08 4.18 -0.19
CA GLY A 57 9.81 5.34 -0.69
C GLY A 57 9.29 5.90 -2.01
N ARG A 58 8.45 5.15 -2.73
CA ARG A 58 7.71 5.57 -3.93
C ARG A 58 6.34 4.91 -3.96
N THR A 59 5.35 5.60 -4.53
CA THR A 59 4.04 5.01 -4.83
C THR A 59 4.12 4.16 -6.11
N ALA A 60 3.16 3.27 -6.30
CA ALA A 60 2.98 2.51 -7.53
C ALA A 60 2.09 3.27 -8.51
N ALA A 61 2.32 3.10 -9.81
CA ALA A 61 1.34 3.51 -10.81
C ALA A 61 0.11 2.58 -10.79
N ALA A 62 -1.04 3.09 -11.24
CA ALA A 62 -2.27 2.29 -11.26
C ALA A 62 -2.12 1.01 -12.11
N GLY A 63 -1.48 1.11 -13.27
CA GLY A 63 -1.24 -0.01 -14.18
C GLY A 63 -0.36 -1.12 -13.61
N ASP A 64 0.49 -0.81 -12.62
CA ASP A 64 1.35 -1.81 -11.94
C ASP A 64 0.57 -2.68 -10.94
N VAL A 65 -0.66 -2.32 -10.60
CA VAL A 65 -1.43 -2.96 -9.51
C VAL A 65 -2.80 -3.40 -9.97
N TRP A 66 -3.41 -2.68 -10.92
CA TRP A 66 -4.77 -2.90 -11.42
C TRP A 66 -4.80 -2.98 -12.94
N SER A 67 -5.86 -3.54 -13.49
CA SER A 67 -6.05 -3.72 -14.94
C SER A 67 -6.34 -2.43 -15.72
N GLY A 68 -6.25 -1.25 -15.11
CA GLY A 68 -6.50 0.05 -15.75
C GLY A 68 -5.40 1.04 -15.45
N ASP A 69 -5.01 1.82 -16.46
CA ASP A 69 -4.11 2.95 -16.28
C ASP A 69 -4.92 4.21 -16.04
N LEU A 70 -4.61 4.91 -14.96
CA LEU A 70 -5.20 6.19 -14.60
C LEU A 70 -4.07 7.22 -14.55
N PRO A 71 -3.97 8.15 -15.50
CA PRO A 71 -2.81 9.05 -15.65
C PRO A 71 -2.47 9.84 -14.39
N TYR A 72 -3.47 10.18 -13.57
CA TYR A 72 -3.28 10.88 -12.31
C TYR A 72 -2.79 9.99 -11.16
N LEU A 73 -2.78 8.66 -11.32
CA LEU A 73 -2.23 7.69 -10.37
C LEU A 73 -0.87 7.17 -10.83
N ALA A 74 0.04 8.09 -11.11
CA ALA A 74 1.42 7.79 -11.48
C ALA A 74 2.27 7.44 -10.24
N SER A 75 3.42 6.79 -10.47
CA SER A 75 4.42 6.55 -9.42
C SER A 75 5.14 7.86 -9.07
N VAL A 76 5.08 8.27 -7.80
CA VAL A 76 5.76 9.45 -7.28
C VAL A 76 6.62 9.11 -6.06
N ALA A 77 7.67 9.91 -5.82
CA ALA A 77 8.46 9.78 -4.60
C ALA A 77 7.59 10.07 -3.36
N SER A 78 7.83 9.34 -2.29
CA SER A 78 7.09 9.50 -1.04
C SER A 78 8.08 9.51 0.13
N PRO A 79 8.11 10.55 0.96
CA PRO A 79 9.24 10.86 1.85
C PRO A 79 9.23 10.09 3.18
N GLU A 80 8.37 9.09 3.34
CA GLU A 80 8.37 8.26 4.53
C GLU A 80 9.55 7.28 4.56
N SER A 81 9.94 6.89 5.77
CA SER A 81 11.05 5.97 6.02
C SER A 81 10.83 5.16 7.29
N ALA A 82 11.76 4.25 7.59
CA ALA A 82 11.75 3.48 8.83
C ALA A 82 11.77 4.35 10.09
N ASP A 83 12.32 5.56 10.02
CA ASP A 83 12.37 6.49 11.16
C ASP A 83 11.03 7.20 11.40
N THR A 84 10.15 7.22 10.41
CA THR A 84 8.90 7.98 10.43
C THR A 84 7.64 7.13 10.45
N VAL A 85 7.77 5.84 10.10
CA VAL A 85 6.63 4.90 10.00
C VAL A 85 6.80 3.76 11.00
N PRO A 86 5.90 3.61 11.97
CA PRO A 86 5.90 2.44 12.85
C PRO A 86 5.74 1.14 12.04
N ASN A 87 6.60 0.17 12.32
CA ASN A 87 6.61 -1.11 11.61
C ASN A 87 6.73 -0.96 10.07
N TYR A 88 7.58 -0.02 9.62
CA TYR A 88 7.89 0.19 8.21
C TYR A 88 8.35 -1.11 7.54
N TYR A 89 9.19 -1.87 8.24
CA TYR A 89 9.53 -3.23 7.90
C TYR A 89 8.71 -4.22 8.72
N SER A 90 8.31 -5.31 8.11
CA SER A 90 7.71 -6.46 8.78
C SER A 90 8.28 -7.75 8.22
N THR A 91 8.48 -8.74 9.09
CA THR A 91 8.96 -10.08 8.69
C THR A 91 7.89 -11.09 8.99
N VAL A 92 7.62 -11.96 8.02
CA VAL A 92 6.68 -13.09 8.18
C VAL A 92 7.39 -14.34 7.70
N THR A 93 7.39 -15.37 8.55
CA THR A 93 7.98 -16.67 8.24
C THR A 93 6.91 -17.75 8.27
N PHE A 94 6.91 -18.59 7.26
CA PHE A 94 6.05 -19.77 7.14
C PHE A 94 6.91 -21.02 7.15
N THR A 95 6.43 -22.08 7.79
CA THR A 95 7.04 -23.40 7.63
C THR A 95 6.93 -23.86 6.17
N ALA A 96 7.79 -24.79 5.76
CA ALA A 96 7.74 -25.41 4.43
C ALA A 96 6.34 -25.94 4.09
N ALA A 97 5.69 -26.59 5.05
CA ALA A 97 4.35 -27.14 4.88
C ALA A 97 3.30 -26.03 4.65
N GLU A 98 3.26 -25.00 5.50
CA GLU A 98 2.32 -23.88 5.36
C GLU A 98 2.52 -23.12 4.05
N ALA A 99 3.77 -22.86 3.65
CA ALA A 99 4.08 -22.18 2.40
C ALA A 99 3.62 -23.02 1.19
N LYS A 100 3.88 -24.32 1.21
CA LYS A 100 3.46 -25.26 0.17
C LYS A 100 1.94 -25.32 0.06
N ASP A 101 1.24 -25.47 1.16
CA ASP A 101 -0.22 -25.55 1.19
C ASP A 101 -0.87 -24.28 0.63
N ARG A 102 -0.36 -23.09 0.99
CA ARG A 102 -0.85 -21.80 0.46
C ARG A 102 -0.62 -21.66 -1.04
N LEU A 103 0.57 -22.01 -1.51
CA LEU A 103 0.92 -21.95 -2.93
C LEU A 103 0.07 -22.92 -3.75
N LEU A 104 -0.06 -24.18 -3.33
CA LEU A 104 -0.85 -25.18 -4.04
C LEU A 104 -2.37 -24.93 -3.95
N ALA A 105 -2.84 -24.27 -2.90
CA ALA A 105 -4.25 -23.84 -2.83
C ALA A 105 -4.59 -22.74 -3.86
N ALA A 106 -3.62 -21.89 -4.20
CA ALA A 106 -3.78 -20.87 -5.22
C ALA A 106 -3.45 -21.38 -6.65
N HIS A 107 -2.43 -22.22 -6.76
CA HIS A 107 -1.84 -22.72 -8.00
C HIS A 107 -1.61 -24.24 -7.91
N PRO A 108 -2.67 -25.06 -8.08
CA PRO A 108 -2.55 -26.52 -7.98
C PRO A 108 -1.61 -27.17 -9.02
N GLU A 109 -1.35 -26.44 -10.11
CA GLU A 109 -0.52 -26.91 -11.24
C GLU A 109 0.99 -26.80 -10.97
N ILE A 110 1.44 -25.97 -10.01
CA ILE A 110 2.87 -25.78 -9.77
C ILE A 110 3.50 -27.01 -9.10
N LYS A 111 4.79 -27.24 -9.42
CA LYS A 111 5.53 -28.38 -8.90
C LYS A 111 6.56 -27.94 -7.88
N LEU A 112 6.24 -28.13 -6.60
CA LEU A 112 7.13 -27.84 -5.48
C LEU A 112 7.80 -29.16 -5.04
N THR A 113 8.98 -29.42 -5.59
CA THR A 113 9.78 -30.63 -5.27
C THR A 113 10.99 -30.21 -4.44
N GLY A 114 11.47 -31.12 -3.58
CA GLY A 114 12.60 -30.82 -2.69
C GLY A 114 12.24 -29.86 -1.57
N ALA A 115 13.26 -29.23 -1.01
CA ALA A 115 13.13 -28.27 0.08
C ALA A 115 12.80 -26.85 -0.45
N PRO A 116 12.24 -25.96 0.40
CA PRO A 116 11.75 -24.65 -0.02
C PRO A 116 12.76 -23.77 -0.76
N GLU A 117 14.04 -23.87 -0.47
CA GLU A 117 15.09 -23.14 -1.18
C GLU A 117 15.14 -23.44 -2.68
N THR A 118 14.56 -24.57 -3.12
CA THR A 118 14.52 -24.96 -4.53
C THR A 118 13.23 -24.55 -5.24
N TRP A 119 12.24 -24.01 -4.54
CA TRP A 119 10.94 -23.67 -5.11
C TRP A 119 10.93 -22.33 -5.82
N PHE A 120 11.77 -21.39 -5.39
CA PHE A 120 11.77 -20.01 -5.86
C PHE A 120 12.95 -19.76 -6.82
N GLY A 121 12.65 -19.14 -7.94
CA GLY A 121 13.62 -18.73 -8.95
C GLY A 121 13.78 -17.21 -9.01
N ALA A 122 13.77 -16.65 -10.23
CA ALA A 122 13.92 -15.23 -10.47
C ALA A 122 12.81 -14.41 -9.81
N VAL A 123 13.18 -13.26 -9.27
CA VAL A 123 12.28 -12.21 -8.80
C VAL A 123 12.54 -10.98 -9.64
N THR A 124 11.49 -10.40 -10.22
CA THR A 124 11.56 -9.12 -10.93
C THR A 124 10.88 -8.03 -10.10
N GLU A 125 11.45 -6.84 -10.15
CA GLU A 125 10.92 -5.66 -9.43
C GLU A 125 10.82 -4.48 -10.41
N ASN A 126 9.82 -3.63 -10.20
CA ASN A 126 9.70 -2.37 -10.92
C ASN A 126 10.43 -1.21 -10.21
N ASP A 127 10.42 -0.03 -10.83
CA ASP A 127 11.09 1.17 -10.31
C ASP A 127 10.57 1.66 -8.94
N SER A 128 9.41 1.19 -8.51
CA SER A 128 8.86 1.51 -7.18
C SER A 128 9.29 0.50 -6.09
N GLY A 129 10.16 -0.47 -6.42
CA GLY A 129 10.60 -1.52 -5.51
C GLY A 129 9.51 -2.56 -5.22
N ARG A 130 8.48 -2.64 -6.08
CA ARG A 130 7.45 -3.69 -6.00
C ARG A 130 7.92 -4.92 -6.76
N VAL A 131 7.67 -6.05 -6.19
CA VAL A 131 7.82 -7.31 -6.91
C VAL A 131 6.74 -7.38 -8.00
N GLU A 132 7.17 -7.50 -9.25
CA GLU A 132 6.31 -7.75 -10.39
C GLU A 132 5.98 -9.23 -10.48
N THR A 133 7.02 -10.07 -10.53
CA THR A 133 6.86 -11.53 -10.58
C THR A 133 7.84 -12.24 -9.68
N VAL A 134 7.44 -13.43 -9.23
CA VAL A 134 8.29 -14.44 -8.59
C VAL A 134 8.11 -15.74 -9.34
N SER A 135 9.19 -16.33 -9.82
CA SER A 135 9.14 -17.69 -10.39
C SER A 135 9.01 -18.71 -9.26
N VAL A 136 7.94 -19.50 -9.26
CA VAL A 136 7.62 -20.50 -8.24
C VAL A 136 7.34 -21.84 -8.91
N GLY A 137 8.20 -22.84 -8.67
CA GLY A 137 8.07 -24.16 -9.30
C GLY A 137 8.08 -24.10 -10.83
N GLY A 138 8.73 -23.08 -11.42
CA GLY A 138 8.83 -22.83 -12.85
C GLY A 138 7.65 -22.06 -13.45
N THR A 139 6.74 -21.53 -12.63
CA THR A 139 5.62 -20.66 -13.02
C THR A 139 5.81 -19.28 -12.43
N ASP A 140 5.65 -18.23 -13.23
CA ASP A 140 5.75 -16.86 -12.74
C ASP A 140 4.42 -16.44 -12.10
N ILE A 141 4.49 -16.03 -10.83
CA ILE A 141 3.35 -15.55 -10.03
C ILE A 141 3.55 -14.05 -9.78
N GLU A 142 2.51 -13.26 -10.01
CA GLU A 142 2.57 -11.81 -9.75
C GLU A 142 2.82 -11.49 -8.28
N GLY A 143 3.60 -10.44 -8.01
CA GLY A 143 3.89 -9.97 -6.66
C GLY A 143 2.64 -9.55 -5.89
N THR A 144 1.61 -9.02 -6.58
CA THR A 144 0.30 -8.73 -6.01
C THR A 144 -0.43 -10.00 -5.57
N GLU A 145 -0.30 -11.07 -6.31
CA GLU A 145 -0.85 -12.36 -5.97
C GLU A 145 -0.07 -13.05 -4.85
N MET A 146 1.26 -13.00 -4.86
CA MET A 146 2.11 -13.44 -3.74
C MET A 146 1.71 -12.73 -2.44
N ARG A 147 1.50 -11.41 -2.49
CA ARG A 147 0.95 -10.64 -1.37
C ARG A 147 -0.37 -11.22 -0.86
N ARG A 148 -1.29 -11.59 -1.74
CA ARG A 148 -2.60 -12.18 -1.39
C ARG A 148 -2.45 -13.57 -0.77
N ILE A 149 -1.64 -14.45 -1.38
CA ILE A 149 -1.40 -15.84 -0.92
C ILE A 149 -0.84 -15.85 0.50
N PHE A 150 0.16 -15.02 0.75
CA PHE A 150 0.87 -14.98 2.03
C PHE A 150 0.34 -13.91 3.00
N SER A 151 -0.72 -13.18 2.63
CA SER A 151 -1.30 -12.10 3.44
C SER A 151 -0.26 -11.04 3.83
N LEU A 152 0.65 -10.69 2.92
CA LEU A 152 1.69 -9.72 3.15
C LEU A 152 1.12 -8.29 3.21
N ARG A 153 1.77 -7.42 3.95
CA ARG A 153 1.34 -6.03 4.12
C ARG A 153 1.40 -5.24 2.81
N SER A 154 2.40 -5.50 1.98
CA SER A 154 2.56 -4.89 0.65
C SER A 154 3.14 -5.89 -0.36
N ALA A 155 3.26 -5.51 -1.63
CA ALA A 155 4.01 -6.27 -2.62
C ALA A 155 5.47 -5.79 -2.77
N CYS A 156 5.94 -4.88 -1.90
CA CYS A 156 7.36 -4.55 -1.78
C CYS A 156 7.98 -5.49 -0.75
N PHE A 157 8.54 -6.60 -1.19
CA PHE A 157 9.11 -7.60 -0.30
C PHE A 157 10.36 -8.26 -0.89
N THR A 158 11.23 -8.71 -0.01
CA THR A 158 12.27 -9.69 -0.36
C THR A 158 11.85 -11.06 0.20
N LEU A 159 12.27 -12.13 -0.48
CA LEU A 159 12.00 -13.50 -0.13
C LEU A 159 13.31 -14.26 0.08
N THR A 160 13.37 -15.02 1.16
CA THR A 160 14.43 -16.00 1.41
C THR A 160 13.80 -17.32 1.82
N ALA A 161 14.43 -18.44 1.45
CA ALA A 161 13.99 -19.76 1.87
C ALA A 161 15.18 -20.60 2.29
N ASP A 162 14.96 -21.49 3.26
CA ASP A 162 15.88 -22.52 3.71
C ASP A 162 15.17 -23.89 3.67
N ALA A 163 15.81 -24.94 4.21
CA ALA A 163 15.25 -26.28 4.17
C ALA A 163 13.90 -26.43 4.88
N GLU A 164 13.56 -25.55 5.81
CA GLU A 164 12.42 -25.69 6.72
C GLU A 164 11.39 -24.58 6.58
N SER A 165 11.77 -23.43 6.01
CA SER A 165 10.95 -22.22 6.05
C SER A 165 11.07 -21.32 4.81
N VAL A 166 10.07 -20.47 4.65
CA VAL A 166 10.03 -19.36 3.69
C VAL A 166 9.80 -18.08 4.48
N THR A 167 10.69 -17.10 4.32
CA THR A 167 10.63 -15.83 5.03
C THR A 167 10.48 -14.67 4.05
N PHE A 168 9.48 -13.82 4.30
CA PHE A 168 9.26 -12.56 3.60
C PHE A 168 9.64 -11.39 4.51
N ARG A 169 10.47 -10.49 4.01
CA ARG A 169 10.70 -9.18 4.61
C ARG A 169 9.98 -8.14 3.77
N VAL A 170 8.97 -7.51 4.33
CA VAL A 170 8.04 -6.62 3.63
C VAL A 170 8.28 -5.18 4.05
N THR A 171 8.28 -4.26 3.08
CA THR A 171 8.41 -2.82 3.29
C THR A 171 7.07 -2.12 3.02
N GLY A 172 6.65 -1.23 3.91
CA GLY A 172 5.41 -0.47 3.77
C GLY A 172 4.14 -1.27 4.03
N TYR A 173 2.99 -0.63 3.79
CA TYR A 173 1.67 -1.23 4.04
C TYR A 173 0.59 -0.68 3.11
N GLY A 174 -0.01 -1.53 2.32
CA GLY A 174 -1.12 -1.23 1.43
C GLY A 174 -0.86 -1.64 -0.02
N HIS A 175 -1.74 -1.19 -0.91
CA HIS A 175 -1.62 -1.45 -2.36
C HIS A 175 -0.57 -0.57 -3.05
N GLY A 176 -0.14 0.52 -2.43
CA GLY A 176 0.93 1.39 -2.93
C GLY A 176 0.49 2.46 -3.92
N VAL A 177 -0.74 2.46 -4.44
CA VAL A 177 -1.21 3.42 -5.45
C VAL A 177 -1.81 4.67 -4.80
N GLY A 178 -1.62 5.84 -5.41
CA GLY A 178 -2.14 7.12 -4.94
C GLY A 178 -1.44 7.62 -3.68
N MET A 179 -2.16 8.23 -2.74
CA MET A 179 -1.57 8.92 -1.60
C MET A 179 -1.11 7.96 -0.50
N SER A 180 0.16 8.08 -0.08
CA SER A 180 0.64 7.49 1.16
C SER A 180 0.23 8.37 2.35
N GLN A 181 -0.44 7.80 3.36
CA GLN A 181 -0.84 8.54 4.55
C GLN A 181 0.36 9.04 5.36
N TYR A 182 1.38 8.18 5.58
CA TYR A 182 2.60 8.58 6.28
C TYR A 182 3.45 9.54 5.45
N GLY A 183 3.51 9.36 4.13
CA GLY A 183 4.20 10.29 3.25
C GLY A 183 3.53 11.67 3.23
N ALA A 184 2.19 11.71 3.19
CA ALA A 184 1.42 12.96 3.32
C ALA A 184 1.70 13.67 4.65
N GLU A 185 1.80 12.90 5.76
CA GLU A 185 2.19 13.44 7.07
C GLU A 185 3.59 14.08 7.03
N GLN A 186 4.58 13.44 6.37
CA GLN A 186 5.93 14.01 6.26
C GLN A 186 5.94 15.29 5.41
N LEU A 187 5.18 15.32 4.30
CA LEU A 187 5.03 16.53 3.49
C LEU A 187 4.38 17.67 4.29
N ALA A 188 3.36 17.37 5.09
CA ALA A 188 2.72 18.34 5.98
C ALA A 188 3.69 18.87 7.06
N LYS A 189 4.50 17.99 7.67
CA LYS A 189 5.58 18.38 8.61
C LYS A 189 6.64 19.26 7.93
N ALA A 190 6.88 19.07 6.64
CA ALA A 190 7.76 19.90 5.82
C ALA A 190 7.11 21.25 5.39
N GLY A 191 5.89 21.55 5.85
CA GLY A 191 5.18 22.81 5.59
C GLY A 191 4.33 22.84 4.32
N LYS A 192 4.11 21.70 3.65
CA LYS A 192 3.22 21.61 2.50
C LYS A 192 1.76 21.78 2.90
N THR A 193 1.01 22.54 2.11
CA THR A 193 -0.44 22.63 2.25
C THR A 193 -1.13 21.33 1.79
N TRP A 194 -2.37 21.12 2.20
CA TRP A 194 -3.12 19.94 1.79
C TRP A 194 -3.35 19.89 0.26
N GLN A 195 -3.51 21.04 -0.41
CA GLN A 195 -3.60 21.12 -1.86
C GLN A 195 -2.29 20.67 -2.53
N GLU A 196 -1.15 21.14 -2.04
CA GLU A 196 0.16 20.72 -2.55
C GLU A 196 0.41 19.22 -2.34
N ILE A 197 -0.07 18.67 -1.22
CA ILE A 197 0.06 17.23 -0.91
C ILE A 197 -0.80 16.40 -1.87
N LEU A 198 -2.04 16.80 -2.11
CA LEU A 198 -2.90 16.12 -3.09
C LEU A 198 -2.32 16.21 -4.51
N ALA A 199 -1.85 17.37 -4.93
CA ALA A 199 -1.21 17.55 -6.23
C ALA A 199 0.11 16.78 -6.37
N TRP A 200 0.80 16.49 -5.26
CA TRP A 200 2.00 15.65 -5.25
C TRP A 200 1.69 14.20 -5.58
N TYR A 201 0.63 13.64 -4.97
CA TYR A 201 0.28 12.24 -5.12
C TYR A 201 -0.65 11.94 -6.30
N TYR A 202 -1.44 12.93 -6.73
CA TYR A 202 -2.35 12.79 -7.87
C TYR A 202 -1.92 13.76 -8.97
N THR A 203 -1.18 13.21 -9.94
CA THR A 203 -0.52 13.99 -10.99
C THR A 203 -1.53 14.70 -11.89
N GLY A 204 -1.37 16.02 -12.08
CA GLY A 204 -2.20 16.80 -12.98
C GLY A 204 -3.62 17.08 -12.48
N VAL A 205 -3.90 16.84 -11.20
CA VAL A 205 -5.22 17.15 -10.63
C VAL A 205 -5.34 18.62 -10.25
N THR A 206 -6.57 19.12 -10.27
CA THR A 206 -6.98 20.41 -9.71
C THR A 206 -7.97 20.21 -8.58
N ILE A 207 -8.05 21.17 -7.66
CA ILE A 207 -9.04 21.17 -6.59
C ILE A 207 -10.13 22.16 -6.95
N GLY A 208 -11.37 21.72 -6.97
CA GLY A 208 -12.51 22.54 -7.35
C GLY A 208 -13.81 22.07 -6.69
N PRO A 209 -14.91 22.82 -6.88
CA PRO A 209 -16.21 22.42 -6.37
C PRO A 209 -16.67 21.11 -7.03
N ALA A 210 -17.37 20.30 -6.25
CA ALA A 210 -18.14 19.18 -6.81
C ALA A 210 -19.20 19.76 -7.75
N GLY A 211 -19.22 19.35 -9.02
CA GLY A 211 -20.18 19.81 -10.03
C GLY A 211 -21.60 19.36 -9.72
#